data_6e782405de13473467bd275d28ffc36f
#
_entry.id   6e782405de13473467bd275d28ffc36f
#
_cell.length_a   1.000
_cell.length_b   1.000
_cell.length_c   1.000
_cell.angle_alpha   90.00
_cell.angle_beta   90.00
_cell.angle_gamma   90.00
#
_symmetry.space_group_name_H-M   'P 1'
#
loop_
_entity.id
_entity.type
_entity.pdbx_description
1 polymer ?
#
loop_
_entity_poly.entity_id
_entity_poly.type
_entity_poly.pdbx_seq_one_letter_code
_entity_poly.pdbx_strand_id
1 'polypeptide(L)'
;VIYNARDMAISRASFENVPINLITAVPSVETYENIKKKKYSFSKLQQRYKNASLPNFEIINLNDVKLEKQSWLSKEVIQKVNFHLEKKDQVLFFLNRRGFSPNALCKKCYNTFSCPNCSINLVYHKNKNNMLCHYCGFKTSLERDCQKKGKCDLIFSGPGVERISEEVKKIFPTKKVEIFSSDTMNKKSSKDKLEKIVNNEIEILVGTQLISKGFHFPNLNCIVVVDIDLSSQG
;
A
#
# COMPACT_ATOMS: atom_id res chain seq x y z
N VAL A 1 8.14 5.56 24.88
CA VAL A 1 9.19 4.57 24.60
C VAL A 1 8.69 3.64 23.52
N ILE A 2 9.41 3.58 22.40
CA ILE A 2 9.11 2.64 21.30
C ILE A 2 9.90 1.36 21.60
N TYR A 3 9.23 0.24 21.69
CA TYR A 3 9.85 -1.07 21.89
C TYR A 3 9.43 -2.04 20.79
N ASN A 4 10.27 -3.01 20.51
CA ASN A 4 9.96 -4.09 19.57
C ASN A 4 9.26 -5.22 20.33
N ALA A 5 8.00 -5.51 19.97
CA ALA A 5 7.19 -6.52 20.65
C ALA A 5 7.82 -7.93 20.60
N ARG A 6 8.46 -8.31 19.50
CA ARG A 6 9.17 -9.58 19.36
C ARG A 6 10.31 -9.68 20.39
N ASP A 7 11.14 -8.64 20.47
CA ASP A 7 12.32 -8.64 21.34
C ASP A 7 11.90 -8.62 22.82
N MET A 8 10.83 -7.90 23.15
CA MET A 8 10.22 -7.92 24.47
C MET A 8 9.67 -9.31 24.83
N ALA A 9 9.00 -9.97 23.88
CA ALA A 9 8.47 -11.31 24.10
C ALA A 9 9.58 -12.34 24.31
N ILE A 10 10.69 -12.24 23.55
CA ILE A 10 11.86 -13.10 23.73
C ILE A 10 12.49 -12.88 25.12
N SER A 11 12.69 -11.62 25.50
CA SER A 11 13.25 -11.27 26.81
C SER A 11 12.38 -11.78 27.94
N ARG A 12 11.06 -11.60 27.86
CA ARG A 12 10.10 -12.10 28.84
C ARG A 12 10.15 -13.63 28.96
N ALA A 13 10.13 -14.33 27.82
CA ALA A 13 10.22 -15.79 27.81
C ALA A 13 11.51 -16.29 28.48
N SER A 14 12.62 -15.59 28.26
CA SER A 14 13.92 -15.89 28.91
C SER A 14 13.86 -15.66 30.41
N PHE A 15 13.28 -14.54 30.88
CA PHE A 15 13.16 -14.27 32.33
C PHE A 15 12.21 -15.22 33.03
N GLU A 16 11.11 -15.59 32.40
CA GLU A 16 10.10 -16.51 32.95
C GLU A 16 10.50 -17.99 32.75
N ASN A 17 11.58 -18.26 32.04
CA ASN A 17 12.05 -19.60 31.64
C ASN A 17 10.95 -20.45 30.96
N VAL A 18 10.24 -19.83 30.04
CA VAL A 18 9.18 -20.49 29.25
C VAL A 18 9.54 -20.54 27.76
N PRO A 19 9.10 -21.56 27.02
CA PRO A 19 9.36 -21.62 25.58
C PRO A 19 8.59 -20.53 24.83
N ILE A 20 9.20 -20.02 23.75
CA ILE A 20 8.56 -19.09 22.82
C ILE A 20 8.69 -19.59 21.38
N ASN A 21 7.60 -19.54 20.63
CA ASN A 21 7.58 -19.82 19.20
C ASN A 21 7.38 -18.54 18.39
N LEU A 22 8.32 -18.23 17.51
CA LEU A 22 8.25 -17.13 16.57
C LEU A 22 7.81 -17.69 15.21
N ILE A 23 6.58 -17.35 14.79
CA ILE A 23 6.00 -17.86 13.54
C ILE A 23 5.97 -16.71 12.53
N THR A 24 6.57 -16.92 11.36
CA THR A 24 6.60 -15.93 10.28
C THR A 24 6.83 -16.59 8.93
N ALA A 25 6.31 -15.98 7.86
CA ALA A 25 6.65 -16.36 6.49
C ALA A 25 8.04 -15.86 6.08
N VAL A 26 8.46 -14.70 6.63
CA VAL A 26 9.76 -14.08 6.36
C VAL A 26 10.36 -13.64 7.68
N PRO A 27 11.39 -14.31 8.20
CA PRO A 27 12.07 -13.89 9.42
C PRO A 27 12.79 -12.56 9.21
N SER A 28 12.92 -11.77 10.28
CA SER A 28 13.78 -10.59 10.24
C SER A 28 15.24 -10.99 10.12
N VAL A 29 16.09 -10.05 9.71
CA VAL A 29 17.55 -10.30 9.55
C VAL A 29 18.16 -10.77 10.85
N GLU A 30 17.79 -10.18 11.98
CA GLU A 30 18.30 -10.57 13.32
C GLU A 30 17.86 -11.99 13.70
N THR A 31 16.59 -12.33 13.44
CA THR A 31 16.09 -13.69 13.69
C THR A 31 16.82 -14.70 12.84
N TYR A 32 17.01 -14.39 11.53
CA TYR A 32 17.73 -15.24 10.60
C TYR A 32 19.19 -15.46 11.02
N GLU A 33 19.86 -14.41 11.46
CA GLU A 33 21.24 -14.50 11.98
C GLU A 33 21.33 -15.34 13.24
N ASN A 34 20.36 -15.23 14.16
CA ASN A 34 20.30 -16.07 15.35
C ASN A 34 20.05 -17.55 15.03
N ILE A 35 19.29 -17.84 13.97
CA ILE A 35 19.13 -19.21 13.45
C ILE A 35 20.47 -19.72 12.90
N LYS A 36 21.18 -18.95 12.06
CA LYS A 36 22.51 -19.30 11.54
C LYS A 36 23.51 -19.59 12.65
N LYS A 37 23.51 -18.78 13.69
CA LYS A 37 24.38 -18.94 14.89
C LYS A 37 23.92 -20.06 15.82
N LYS A 38 22.87 -20.82 15.44
CA LYS A 38 22.30 -21.90 16.26
C LYS A 38 21.83 -21.49 17.66
N LYS A 39 21.51 -20.20 17.84
CA LYS A 39 20.89 -19.69 19.06
C LYS A 39 19.39 -20.02 19.13
N TYR A 40 18.74 -20.17 18.01
CA TYR A 40 17.32 -20.55 17.90
C TYR A 40 17.18 -21.87 17.17
N SER A 41 16.29 -22.71 17.66
CA SER A 41 15.81 -23.87 16.91
C SER A 41 14.99 -23.38 15.71
N PHE A 42 15.01 -24.12 14.61
CA PHE A 42 14.33 -23.72 13.38
C PHE A 42 13.61 -24.90 12.75
N SER A 43 12.33 -24.68 12.44
CA SER A 43 11.53 -25.59 11.64
C SER A 43 10.97 -24.85 10.42
N LYS A 44 11.21 -25.41 9.24
CA LYS A 44 10.69 -24.86 7.97
C LYS A 44 9.55 -25.70 7.45
N LEU A 45 8.38 -25.10 7.31
CA LEU A 45 7.28 -25.72 6.57
C LEU A 45 7.57 -25.62 5.09
N GLN A 46 7.89 -26.76 4.46
CA GLN A 46 8.29 -26.78 3.06
C GLN A 46 7.10 -26.77 2.10
N GLN A 47 5.97 -27.31 2.53
CA GLN A 47 4.76 -27.41 1.72
C GLN A 47 3.78 -26.30 2.06
N ARG A 48 3.17 -25.72 1.04
CA ARG A 48 2.06 -24.80 1.20
C ARG A 48 0.79 -25.56 1.60
N TYR A 49 -0.07 -24.90 2.36
CA TYR A 49 -1.36 -25.46 2.74
C TYR A 49 -2.13 -25.92 1.48
N LYS A 50 -2.64 -27.15 1.50
CA LYS A 50 -3.34 -27.79 0.38
C LYS A 50 -2.55 -27.78 -0.95
N ASN A 51 -1.23 -27.82 -0.92
CA ASN A 51 -0.37 -27.78 -2.11
C ASN A 51 -0.61 -26.58 -3.03
N ALA A 52 -0.99 -25.43 -2.45
CA ALA A 52 -1.24 -24.22 -3.21
C ALA A 52 -0.02 -23.80 -4.04
N SER A 53 -0.23 -23.53 -5.33
CA SER A 53 0.80 -23.04 -6.23
C SER A 53 1.14 -21.57 -5.93
N LEU A 54 2.33 -21.14 -6.36
CA LEU A 54 2.66 -19.72 -6.39
C LEU A 54 1.85 -19.01 -7.48
N PRO A 55 1.49 -17.75 -7.31
CA PRO A 55 0.89 -16.97 -8.39
C PRO A 55 1.89 -16.83 -9.55
N ASN A 56 1.38 -16.73 -10.76
CA ASN A 56 2.17 -16.33 -11.91
C ASN A 56 2.51 -14.85 -11.81
N PHE A 57 3.76 -14.50 -12.10
CA PHE A 57 4.25 -13.12 -12.10
C PHE A 57 4.47 -12.64 -13.52
N GLU A 58 4.08 -11.42 -13.77
CA GLU A 58 4.37 -10.72 -15.00
C GLU A 58 4.81 -9.30 -14.68
N ILE A 59 5.87 -8.85 -15.32
CA ILE A 59 6.43 -7.51 -15.15
C ILE A 59 6.16 -6.73 -16.42
N ILE A 60 5.48 -5.60 -16.28
CA ILE A 60 5.22 -4.65 -17.36
C ILE A 60 6.08 -3.43 -17.10
N ASN A 61 7.09 -3.23 -17.95
CA ASN A 61 7.95 -2.06 -17.87
C ASN A 61 7.24 -0.85 -18.50
N LEU A 62 6.94 0.15 -17.70
CA LEU A 62 6.22 1.34 -18.14
C LEU A 62 7.03 2.22 -19.13
N ASN A 63 8.35 2.04 -19.21
CA ASN A 63 9.16 2.72 -20.22
C ASN A 63 8.94 2.17 -21.64
N ASP A 64 8.53 0.90 -21.74
CA ASP A 64 8.30 0.22 -23.02
C ASP A 64 6.86 0.36 -23.50
N VAL A 65 5.98 0.95 -22.67
CA VAL A 65 4.55 1.08 -22.93
C VAL A 65 4.13 2.54 -23.02
N LYS A 66 3.39 2.89 -24.08
CA LYS A 66 2.83 4.23 -24.22
C LYS A 66 1.63 4.41 -23.32
N LEU A 67 1.82 5.09 -22.19
CA LEU A 67 0.72 5.50 -21.31
C LEU A 67 0.01 6.75 -21.84
N GLU A 68 -1.28 6.86 -21.58
CA GLU A 68 -2.02 8.11 -21.78
C GLU A 68 -1.53 9.17 -20.77
N LYS A 69 -1.70 10.45 -21.12
CA LYS A 69 -1.31 11.54 -20.22
C LYS A 69 -2.03 11.40 -18.87
N GLN A 70 -1.27 11.38 -17.78
CA GLN A 70 -1.74 11.24 -16.41
C GLN A 70 -2.35 9.86 -16.06
N SER A 71 -2.18 8.84 -16.89
CA SER A 71 -2.53 7.46 -16.59
C SER A 71 -1.35 6.70 -15.97
N TRP A 72 -1.67 5.74 -15.10
CA TRP A 72 -0.74 4.82 -14.47
C TRP A 72 -0.96 3.37 -14.87
N LEU A 73 -2.06 3.13 -15.60
CA LEU A 73 -2.47 1.80 -16.03
C LEU A 73 -2.30 1.67 -17.55
N SER A 74 -1.51 0.69 -17.97
CA SER A 74 -1.32 0.38 -19.38
C SER A 74 -2.52 -0.37 -19.93
N LYS A 75 -2.70 -0.33 -21.27
CA LYS A 75 -3.75 -1.08 -21.96
C LYS A 75 -3.68 -2.57 -21.66
N GLU A 76 -2.46 -3.11 -21.55
CA GLU A 76 -2.22 -4.50 -21.23
C GLU A 76 -2.71 -4.88 -19.82
N VAL A 77 -2.43 -4.04 -18.82
CA VAL A 77 -2.98 -4.20 -17.46
C VAL A 77 -4.50 -4.19 -17.51
N ILE A 78 -5.11 -3.25 -18.24
CA ILE A 78 -6.57 -3.14 -18.35
C ILE A 78 -7.18 -4.39 -18.98
N GLN A 79 -6.56 -4.95 -20.02
CA GLN A 79 -7.02 -6.20 -20.65
C GLN A 79 -6.99 -7.39 -19.69
N LYS A 80 -5.89 -7.53 -18.92
CA LYS A 80 -5.76 -8.60 -17.92
C LYS A 80 -6.79 -8.46 -16.79
N VAL A 81 -7.01 -7.24 -16.33
CA VAL A 81 -8.03 -6.95 -15.33
C VAL A 81 -9.43 -7.30 -15.85
N ASN A 82 -9.77 -6.90 -17.08
CA ASN A 82 -11.05 -7.27 -17.70
C ASN A 82 -11.24 -8.79 -17.76
N PHE A 83 -10.23 -9.55 -18.19
CA PHE A 83 -10.28 -11.01 -18.24
C PHE A 83 -10.65 -11.64 -16.89
N HIS A 84 -10.10 -11.12 -15.78
CA HIS A 84 -10.43 -11.60 -14.44
C HIS A 84 -11.83 -11.16 -14.00
N LEU A 85 -12.22 -9.91 -14.29
CA LEU A 85 -13.55 -9.41 -13.95
C LEU A 85 -14.69 -10.15 -14.70
N GLU A 86 -14.45 -10.57 -15.96
CA GLU A 86 -15.38 -11.41 -16.73
C GLU A 86 -15.56 -12.79 -16.09
N LYS A 87 -14.52 -13.33 -15.47
CA LYS A 87 -14.57 -14.57 -14.69
C LYS A 87 -15.19 -14.43 -13.31
N LYS A 88 -15.65 -13.22 -12.95
CA LYS A 88 -16.16 -12.86 -11.61
C LYS A 88 -15.10 -12.96 -10.51
N ASP A 89 -13.84 -12.91 -10.88
CA ASP A 89 -12.72 -12.76 -9.94
C ASP A 89 -12.70 -11.35 -9.36
N GLN A 90 -12.18 -11.24 -8.12
CA GLN A 90 -11.84 -9.94 -7.55
C GLN A 90 -10.43 -9.52 -8.00
N VAL A 91 -10.25 -8.22 -8.18
CA VAL A 91 -8.99 -7.61 -8.56
C VAL A 91 -8.53 -6.62 -7.49
N LEU A 92 -7.25 -6.66 -7.16
CA LEU A 92 -6.61 -5.71 -6.25
C LEU A 92 -5.59 -4.86 -7.02
N PHE A 93 -5.76 -3.55 -6.99
CA PHE A 93 -4.69 -2.61 -7.30
C PHE A 93 -3.95 -2.28 -6.01
N PHE A 94 -2.74 -2.79 -5.88
CA PHE A 94 -1.91 -2.60 -4.70
C PHE A 94 -0.86 -1.53 -4.97
N LEU A 95 -0.73 -0.60 -4.03
CA LEU A 95 0.33 0.39 -4.05
C LEU A 95 0.76 0.74 -2.62
N ASN A 96 2.04 1.05 -2.45
CA ASN A 96 2.59 1.36 -1.14
C ASN A 96 2.54 2.87 -0.81
N ARG A 97 1.57 3.61 -1.39
CA ARG A 97 1.45 5.06 -1.21
C ARG A 97 0.02 5.46 -0.85
N ARG A 98 -0.13 6.21 0.23
CA ARG A 98 -1.40 6.75 0.72
C ARG A 98 -1.72 8.07 0.03
N GLY A 99 -2.99 8.52 0.13
CA GLY A 99 -3.47 9.79 -0.39
C GLY A 99 -3.61 9.84 -1.91
N PHE A 100 -3.77 11.06 -2.43
CA PHE A 100 -3.93 11.32 -3.87
C PHE A 100 -2.58 11.38 -4.58
N SER A 101 -1.61 12.07 -4.00
CA SER A 101 -0.27 12.18 -4.56
C SER A 101 0.79 12.22 -3.46
N PRO A 102 1.83 11.38 -3.55
CA PRO A 102 2.91 11.37 -2.57
C PRO A 102 3.84 12.58 -2.65
N ASN A 103 3.84 13.28 -3.78
CA ASN A 103 4.73 14.41 -4.00
C ASN A 103 3.93 15.63 -4.42
N ALA A 104 4.11 16.72 -3.68
CA ALA A 104 3.67 18.05 -4.06
C ALA A 104 4.89 18.94 -4.25
N LEU A 105 4.97 19.64 -5.37
CA LEU A 105 6.03 20.60 -5.66
C LEU A 105 5.46 21.87 -6.28
N CYS A 106 6.15 22.97 -6.11
CA CYS A 106 5.77 24.24 -6.72
C CYS A 106 6.35 24.35 -8.13
N LYS A 107 5.52 24.64 -9.14
CA LYS A 107 5.95 24.89 -10.53
C LYS A 107 6.93 26.03 -10.67
N LYS A 108 6.85 27.04 -9.79
CA LYS A 108 7.64 28.26 -9.89
C LYS A 108 9.02 28.10 -9.26
N CYS A 109 9.10 27.54 -8.04
CA CYS A 109 10.35 27.43 -7.27
C CYS A 109 10.88 26.00 -7.17
N TYR A 110 10.15 25.00 -7.65
CA TYR A 110 10.48 23.57 -7.62
C TYR A 110 10.70 23.00 -6.21
N ASN A 111 10.36 23.75 -5.17
CA ASN A 111 10.44 23.23 -3.81
C ASN A 111 9.37 22.18 -3.54
N THR A 112 9.78 21.10 -2.89
CA THR A 112 8.90 20.09 -2.32
C THR A 112 8.34 20.56 -0.98
N PHE A 113 7.20 20.00 -0.59
CA PHE A 113 6.57 20.32 0.67
C PHE A 113 6.92 19.25 1.71
N SER A 114 7.89 19.59 2.55
CA SER A 114 8.33 18.71 3.64
C SER A 114 7.64 19.06 4.95
N CYS A 115 7.49 18.07 5.83
CA CYS A 115 6.96 18.24 7.17
C CYS A 115 7.97 19.01 8.03
N PRO A 116 7.55 20.08 8.73
CA PRO A 116 8.44 20.85 9.59
C PRO A 116 8.97 20.04 10.79
N ASN A 117 8.26 18.99 11.20
CA ASN A 117 8.61 18.19 12.37
C ASN A 117 9.52 16.98 12.05
N CYS A 118 9.39 16.40 10.84
CA CYS A 118 10.06 15.14 10.48
C CYS A 118 10.86 15.23 9.18
N SER A 119 10.83 16.35 8.47
CA SER A 119 11.52 16.57 7.18
C SER A 119 11.13 15.63 6.04
N ILE A 120 10.15 14.73 6.24
CA ILE A 120 9.61 13.86 5.19
C ILE A 120 8.60 14.59 4.32
N ASN A 121 8.41 14.15 3.08
CA ASN A 121 7.45 14.76 2.17
C ASN A 121 6.02 14.65 2.70
N LEU A 122 5.27 15.76 2.59
CA LEU A 122 3.85 15.81 2.87
C LEU A 122 3.07 15.17 1.71
N VAL A 123 2.05 14.40 2.06
CA VAL A 123 1.15 13.75 1.11
C VAL A 123 -0.12 14.56 0.93
N TYR A 124 -0.51 14.81 -0.31
CA TYR A 124 -1.76 15.49 -0.61
C TYR A 124 -2.94 14.52 -0.53
N HIS A 125 -3.97 14.91 0.21
CA HIS A 125 -5.26 14.23 0.29
C HIS A 125 -6.34 15.08 -0.39
N LYS A 126 -6.77 14.68 -1.58
CA LYS A 126 -7.74 15.42 -2.39
C LYS A 126 -9.09 15.57 -1.68
N ASN A 127 -9.60 14.49 -1.09
CA ASN A 127 -10.89 14.48 -0.39
C ASN A 127 -10.94 15.41 0.84
N LYS A 128 -9.80 15.66 1.46
CA LYS A 128 -9.67 16.54 2.64
C LYS A 128 -9.11 17.93 2.30
N ASN A 129 -8.71 18.13 1.04
CA ASN A 129 -8.06 19.33 0.51
C ASN A 129 -6.92 19.84 1.39
N ASN A 130 -6.11 18.93 1.91
CA ASN A 130 -4.97 19.24 2.77
C ASN A 130 -3.76 18.38 2.49
N MET A 131 -2.62 18.79 3.04
CA MET A 131 -1.39 18.03 3.09
C MET A 131 -1.20 17.42 4.47
N LEU A 132 -0.83 16.15 4.53
CA LEU A 132 -0.68 15.37 5.75
C LEU A 132 0.69 14.72 5.81
N CYS A 133 1.33 14.80 6.97
CA CYS A 133 2.46 13.96 7.32
C CYS A 133 1.96 12.63 7.91
N HIS A 134 2.18 11.52 7.23
CA HIS A 134 1.76 10.21 7.74
C HIS A 134 2.65 9.66 8.87
N TYR A 135 3.75 10.35 9.19
CA TYR A 135 4.63 9.96 10.29
C TYR A 135 4.21 10.59 11.62
N CYS A 136 4.04 11.93 11.67
CA CYS A 136 3.71 12.64 12.90
C CYS A 136 2.28 13.19 12.96
N GLY A 137 1.51 13.06 11.87
CA GLY A 137 0.14 13.59 11.81
C GLY A 137 0.03 15.09 11.53
N PHE A 138 1.15 15.79 11.29
CA PHE A 138 1.11 17.22 10.95
C PHE A 138 0.25 17.48 9.73
N LYS A 139 -0.63 18.48 9.81
CA LYS A 139 -1.53 18.88 8.72
C LYS A 139 -1.32 20.34 8.36
N THR A 140 -1.41 20.66 7.07
CA THR A 140 -1.34 22.03 6.58
C THR A 140 -2.23 22.22 5.36
N SER A 141 -2.63 23.47 5.11
CA SER A 141 -3.34 23.85 3.89
C SER A 141 -2.43 23.77 2.67
N LEU A 142 -3.04 23.88 1.47
CA LEU A 142 -2.31 23.96 0.21
C LEU A 142 -1.70 25.34 -0.05
N GLU A 143 -2.23 26.36 0.61
CA GLU A 143 -1.76 27.72 0.43
C GLU A 143 -0.44 27.94 1.16
N ARG A 144 0.61 28.21 0.41
CA ARG A 144 1.92 28.61 0.93
C ARG A 144 2.51 29.70 0.09
N ASP A 145 3.29 30.55 0.74
CA ASP A 145 4.06 31.60 0.05
C ASP A 145 5.21 30.98 -0.75
N CYS A 146 5.39 31.48 -1.95
CA CYS A 146 6.41 31.00 -2.87
C CYS A 146 7.69 31.82 -2.69
N GLN A 147 8.84 31.16 -2.66
CA GLN A 147 10.15 31.85 -2.63
C GLN A 147 10.38 32.78 -3.82
N LYS A 148 9.70 32.57 -4.96
CA LYS A 148 9.80 33.38 -6.18
C LYS A 148 8.70 34.44 -6.33
N LYS A 149 8.00 34.85 -5.25
CA LYS A 149 6.86 35.77 -5.16
C LYS A 149 5.48 35.14 -5.30
N GLY A 150 4.56 35.62 -4.45
CA GLY A 150 3.15 35.21 -4.41
C GLY A 150 2.95 33.82 -3.85
N LYS A 151 1.81 33.23 -4.17
CA LYS A 151 1.45 31.86 -3.72
C LYS A 151 2.11 30.80 -4.60
N CYS A 152 2.39 29.66 -4.01
CA CYS A 152 2.88 28.47 -4.75
C CYS A 152 1.83 27.95 -5.73
N ASP A 153 2.27 27.65 -6.94
CA ASP A 153 1.48 26.91 -7.94
C ASP A 153 1.85 25.42 -7.83
N LEU A 154 0.95 24.60 -7.28
CA LEU A 154 1.24 23.23 -6.91
C LEU A 154 1.06 22.26 -8.07
N ILE A 155 2.04 21.39 -8.28
CA ILE A 155 1.93 20.17 -9.08
C ILE A 155 1.93 18.97 -8.14
N PHE A 156 1.01 18.06 -8.38
CA PHE A 156 0.91 16.80 -7.68
C PHE A 156 1.37 15.68 -8.59
N SER A 157 2.44 14.97 -8.20
CA SER A 157 3.03 13.90 -9.00
C SER A 157 3.07 12.58 -8.24
N GLY A 158 3.07 11.49 -9.01
CA GLY A 158 3.06 10.12 -8.51
C GLY A 158 1.66 9.55 -8.27
N PRO A 159 1.54 8.22 -8.29
CA PRO A 159 0.31 7.53 -7.99
C PRO A 159 0.09 7.44 -6.48
N GLY A 160 -1.07 7.88 -6.02
CA GLY A 160 -1.58 7.59 -4.69
C GLY A 160 -2.86 6.75 -4.77
N VAL A 161 -3.27 6.16 -3.67
CA VAL A 161 -4.43 5.26 -3.64
C VAL A 161 -5.72 5.93 -4.12
N GLU A 162 -5.92 7.21 -3.79
CA GLU A 162 -7.10 7.97 -4.22
C GLU A 162 -7.07 8.21 -5.75
N ARG A 163 -5.90 8.55 -6.30
CA ARG A 163 -5.72 8.81 -7.74
C ARG A 163 -5.92 7.54 -8.57
N ILE A 164 -5.31 6.43 -8.14
CA ILE A 164 -5.52 5.14 -8.81
C ILE A 164 -6.99 4.72 -8.73
N SER A 165 -7.66 4.94 -7.60
CA SER A 165 -9.09 4.65 -7.47
C SER A 165 -9.95 5.47 -8.43
N GLU A 166 -9.63 6.77 -8.63
CA GLU A 166 -10.33 7.61 -9.61
C GLU A 166 -10.11 7.11 -11.04
N GLU A 167 -8.89 6.73 -11.39
CA GLU A 167 -8.54 6.18 -12.71
C GLU A 167 -9.27 4.85 -12.95
N VAL A 168 -9.23 3.94 -11.98
CA VAL A 168 -9.93 2.65 -12.05
C VAL A 168 -11.43 2.82 -12.21
N LYS A 169 -12.06 3.72 -11.45
CA LYS A 169 -13.50 4.03 -11.59
C LYS A 169 -13.84 4.61 -12.94
N LYS A 170 -12.95 5.39 -13.54
CA LYS A 170 -13.14 5.94 -14.88
C LYS A 170 -13.04 4.85 -15.96
N ILE A 171 -12.11 3.90 -15.80
CA ILE A 171 -11.90 2.81 -16.76
C ILE A 171 -13.00 1.74 -16.64
N PHE A 172 -13.43 1.44 -15.39
CA PHE A 172 -14.42 0.41 -15.09
C PHE A 172 -15.68 1.01 -14.43
N PRO A 173 -16.47 1.84 -15.13
CA PRO A 173 -17.56 2.62 -14.52
C PRO A 173 -18.73 1.78 -14.00
N THR A 174 -18.88 0.54 -14.50
CA THR A 174 -19.94 -0.39 -14.08
C THR A 174 -19.54 -1.25 -12.90
N LYS A 175 -18.26 -1.22 -12.50
CA LYS A 175 -17.71 -2.08 -11.44
C LYS A 175 -17.69 -1.37 -10.08
N LYS A 176 -17.96 -2.14 -9.02
CA LYS A 176 -17.89 -1.62 -7.66
C LYS A 176 -16.44 -1.57 -7.18
N VAL A 177 -15.91 -0.36 -7.07
CA VAL A 177 -14.53 -0.08 -6.66
C VAL A 177 -14.50 0.46 -5.24
N GLU A 178 -13.73 -0.16 -4.35
CA GLU A 178 -13.58 0.27 -2.96
C GLU A 178 -12.11 0.51 -2.58
N ILE A 179 -11.88 1.58 -1.80
CA ILE A 179 -10.54 1.89 -1.27
C ILE A 179 -10.37 1.22 0.09
N PHE A 180 -9.27 0.45 0.22
CA PHE A 180 -8.89 -0.23 1.45
C PHE A 180 -7.54 0.31 1.96
N SER A 181 -7.62 1.34 2.80
CA SER A 181 -6.44 1.96 3.41
C SER A 181 -6.73 2.35 4.87
N SER A 182 -5.70 2.59 5.66
CA SER A 182 -5.86 3.02 7.05
C SER A 182 -6.65 4.32 7.22
N ASP A 183 -6.67 5.17 6.19
CA ASP A 183 -7.37 6.44 6.21
C ASP A 183 -8.87 6.30 5.94
N THR A 184 -9.27 5.19 5.27
CA THR A 184 -10.67 4.91 4.91
C THR A 184 -11.33 3.88 5.81
N MET A 185 -10.54 3.18 6.65
CA MET A 185 -11.01 2.12 7.54
C MET A 185 -11.23 2.65 8.96
N ASN A 186 -12.47 3.04 9.28
CA ASN A 186 -12.89 3.30 10.66
C ASN A 186 -13.35 1.99 11.33
N LYS A 187 -13.13 1.85 12.65
CA LYS A 187 -13.43 0.61 13.40
C LYS A 187 -14.87 0.08 13.22
N LYS A 188 -15.86 0.95 13.02
CA LYS A 188 -17.27 0.55 12.80
C LYS A 188 -17.55 0.14 11.35
N SER A 189 -16.99 0.85 10.35
CA SER A 189 -17.26 0.58 8.94
C SER A 189 -16.36 -0.53 8.35
N SER A 190 -15.34 -0.95 9.08
CA SER A 190 -14.38 -1.94 8.57
C SER A 190 -14.97 -3.34 8.46
N LYS A 191 -15.83 -3.75 9.41
CA LYS A 191 -16.49 -5.07 9.36
C LYS A 191 -17.43 -5.18 8.17
N ASP A 192 -18.32 -4.21 7.99
CA ASP A 192 -19.30 -4.20 6.89
C ASP A 192 -18.60 -4.19 5.52
N LYS A 193 -17.49 -3.45 5.40
CA LYS A 193 -16.69 -3.44 4.17
C LYS A 193 -16.02 -4.79 3.91
N LEU A 194 -15.47 -5.42 4.94
CA LEU A 194 -14.85 -6.74 4.82
C LEU A 194 -15.89 -7.80 4.43
N GLU A 195 -17.06 -7.79 5.03
CA GLU A 195 -18.16 -8.70 4.67
C GLU A 195 -18.56 -8.54 3.20
N LYS A 196 -18.72 -7.31 2.70
CA LYS A 196 -18.98 -7.03 1.29
C LYS A 196 -17.89 -7.54 0.35
N ILE A 197 -16.62 -7.43 0.76
CA ILE A 197 -15.50 -7.95 -0.03
C ILE A 197 -15.56 -9.49 -0.06
N VAL A 198 -15.70 -10.13 1.09
CA VAL A 198 -15.76 -11.60 1.19
C VAL A 198 -16.95 -12.17 0.43
N ASN A 199 -18.10 -11.49 0.45
CA ASN A 199 -19.31 -11.86 -0.28
C ASN A 199 -19.25 -11.52 -1.79
N ASN A 200 -18.12 -11.07 -2.30
CA ASN A 200 -17.93 -10.70 -3.71
C ASN A 200 -18.86 -9.57 -4.20
N GLU A 201 -19.33 -8.71 -3.29
CA GLU A 201 -20.12 -7.53 -3.65
C GLU A 201 -19.26 -6.38 -4.17
N ILE A 202 -17.96 -6.42 -3.91
CA ILE A 202 -16.94 -5.47 -4.39
C ILE A 202 -16.02 -6.23 -5.34
N GLU A 203 -15.96 -5.78 -6.58
CA GLU A 203 -15.22 -6.46 -7.64
C GLU A 203 -13.77 -5.97 -7.73
N ILE A 204 -13.53 -4.70 -7.42
CA ILE A 204 -12.20 -4.09 -7.51
C ILE A 204 -11.82 -3.43 -6.18
N LEU A 205 -10.66 -3.79 -5.67
CA LEU A 205 -10.06 -3.22 -4.49
C LEU A 205 -8.89 -2.32 -4.90
N VAL A 206 -8.77 -1.16 -4.27
CA VAL A 206 -7.57 -0.31 -4.38
C VAL A 206 -7.01 -0.14 -2.99
N GLY A 207 -5.81 -0.65 -2.73
CA GLY A 207 -5.34 -0.75 -1.36
C GLY A 207 -3.84 -0.57 -1.16
N THR A 208 -3.50 -0.32 0.11
CA THR A 208 -2.12 -0.21 0.60
C THR A 208 -1.77 -1.41 1.49
N GLN A 209 -0.64 -1.37 2.15
CA GLN A 209 -0.14 -2.46 3.01
C GLN A 209 -1.16 -3.02 4.02
N LEU A 210 -2.19 -2.27 4.38
CA LEU A 210 -3.21 -2.76 5.31
C LEU A 210 -3.91 -4.01 4.79
N ILE A 211 -4.18 -4.07 3.47
CA ILE A 211 -4.89 -5.20 2.85
C ILE A 211 -4.06 -6.49 2.81
N SER A 212 -2.73 -6.38 2.89
CA SER A 212 -1.83 -7.53 2.84
C SER A 212 -1.67 -8.27 4.16
N LYS A 213 -2.25 -7.75 5.26
CA LYS A 213 -2.04 -8.30 6.60
C LYS A 213 -3.34 -8.78 7.24
N GLY A 214 -3.42 -10.09 7.50
CA GLY A 214 -4.47 -10.67 8.33
C GLY A 214 -5.84 -10.84 7.67
N PHE A 215 -5.96 -10.66 6.36
CA PHE A 215 -7.19 -10.85 5.62
C PHE A 215 -7.06 -12.01 4.63
N HIS A 216 -8.18 -12.69 4.41
CA HIS A 216 -8.32 -13.73 3.40
C HIS A 216 -9.46 -13.37 2.46
N PHE A 217 -9.14 -13.25 1.16
CA PHE A 217 -10.10 -12.91 0.11
C PHE A 217 -10.16 -14.08 -0.88
N PRO A 218 -11.17 -14.98 -0.76
CA PRO A 218 -11.22 -16.22 -1.53
C PRO A 218 -11.29 -16.02 -3.04
N ASN A 219 -11.89 -14.90 -3.48
CA ASN A 219 -12.13 -14.59 -4.89
C ASN A 219 -11.06 -13.66 -5.49
N LEU A 220 -10.04 -13.27 -4.71
CA LEU A 220 -8.97 -12.40 -5.18
C LEU A 220 -7.95 -13.20 -5.99
N ASN A 221 -8.08 -13.18 -7.31
CA ASN A 221 -7.24 -13.94 -8.24
C ASN A 221 -6.33 -13.07 -9.11
N CYS A 222 -6.46 -11.75 -9.05
CA CYS A 222 -5.59 -10.83 -9.78
C CYS A 222 -5.10 -9.71 -8.87
N ILE A 223 -3.79 -9.48 -8.84
CA ILE A 223 -3.16 -8.38 -8.11
C ILE A 223 -2.29 -7.58 -9.07
N VAL A 224 -2.61 -6.31 -9.22
CA VAL A 224 -1.81 -5.35 -9.97
C VAL A 224 -1.00 -4.51 -8.97
N VAL A 225 0.31 -4.68 -8.94
CA VAL A 225 1.20 -3.85 -8.13
C VAL A 225 1.58 -2.63 -8.95
N VAL A 226 1.07 -1.46 -8.55
CA VAL A 226 1.30 -0.20 -9.27
C VAL A 226 2.58 0.42 -8.77
N ASP A 227 3.50 0.72 -9.70
CA ASP A 227 4.75 1.45 -9.46
C ASP A 227 5.57 0.87 -8.29
N ILE A 228 6.05 -0.35 -8.49
CA ILE A 228 6.81 -1.11 -7.48
C ILE A 228 8.11 -0.39 -7.06
N ASP A 229 8.69 0.42 -7.95
CA ASP A 229 9.97 1.11 -7.73
C ASP A 229 9.84 2.26 -6.72
N LEU A 230 8.66 2.84 -6.55
CA LEU A 230 8.41 3.89 -5.56
C LEU A 230 8.49 3.41 -4.10
N SER A 231 8.49 2.11 -3.86
CA SER A 231 8.57 1.55 -2.50
C SER A 231 9.96 1.66 -1.87
N SER A 232 10.99 1.85 -2.67
CA SER A 232 12.40 1.86 -2.23
C SER A 232 12.91 3.21 -1.69
N GLN A 233 12.08 4.25 -1.73
CA GLN A 233 12.43 5.61 -1.27
C GLN A 233 11.75 6.01 0.05
N GLY A 234 11.51 5.07 0.93
CA GLY A 234 10.91 5.32 2.24
C GLY A 234 11.85 5.10 3.38
#